data_875f7d78b8120e046464e6486e8b7c8f
#
_entry.id   875f7d78b8120e046464e6486e8b7c8f
#
_cell.length_a   1.000
_cell.length_b   1.000
_cell.length_c   1.000
_cell.angle_alpha   90.00
_cell.angle_beta   90.00
_cell.angle_gamma   90.00
#
_symmetry.space_group_name_H-M   'P 1'
#
loop_
_entity.id
_entity.type
_entity.pdbx_description
1 polymer ?
#
loop_
_entity_poly.entity_id
_entity_poly.type
_entity_poly.pdbx_seq_one_letter_code
_entity_poly.pdbx_strand_id
1 'polypeptide(L)'
;MDQNAESREYEEPSLHERAARGRNLSQELKGEQMNETTRLHIEWRHLDLGQSFCGHCSDTGVNLWEVITTLGQEHLLDDVELVLENTILPPEQFEESNVVLINGIPVEKIVGAEVTFAGCDGCQDLNGEPCHVHSAAPGRENVFKAIPKEMLRATILKVLKRA
;
A
#
# COMPACT_ATOMS: atom_id res chain seq x y z
N MET A 1 8.13 63.65 -39.42
CA MET A 1 7.11 63.03 -40.29
C MET A 1 7.83 62.02 -41.14
N ASP A 2 7.78 60.78 -40.78
CA ASP A 2 8.06 59.66 -41.69
C ASP A 2 7.45 58.41 -41.09
N GLN A 3 6.34 58.01 -41.70
CA GLN A 3 5.65 56.80 -41.46
C GLN A 3 6.25 55.72 -42.38
N ASN A 4 6.94 54.76 -41.83
CA ASN A 4 7.31 53.55 -42.56
C ASN A 4 6.66 52.37 -41.86
N ALA A 5 5.44 52.04 -42.29
CA ALA A 5 4.75 50.82 -41.92
C ALA A 5 5.17 49.72 -42.90
N GLU A 6 6.16 48.94 -42.50
CA GLU A 6 6.48 47.66 -43.21
C GLU A 6 5.38 46.66 -42.95
N SER A 7 4.54 46.46 -43.93
CA SER A 7 3.60 45.32 -44.01
C SER A 7 4.39 44.02 -44.22
N ARG A 8 4.55 43.22 -43.17
CA ARG A 8 5.04 41.84 -43.31
C ARG A 8 3.96 41.00 -43.95
N GLU A 9 4.20 40.58 -45.18
CA GLU A 9 3.40 39.54 -45.86
C GLU A 9 3.55 38.24 -45.08
N TYR A 10 2.39 37.71 -44.65
CA TYR A 10 2.30 36.42 -43.96
C TYR A 10 2.20 35.34 -45.06
N GLU A 11 3.33 34.69 -45.37
CA GLU A 11 3.33 33.49 -46.25
C GLU A 11 2.67 32.31 -45.53
N GLU A 12 1.54 31.86 -46.02
CA GLU A 12 0.93 30.62 -45.55
C GLU A 12 1.81 29.41 -45.89
N PRO A 13 2.11 28.53 -44.92
CA PRO A 13 2.93 27.34 -45.16
C PRO A 13 2.25 26.38 -46.13
N SER A 14 3.05 25.80 -47.03
CA SER A 14 2.57 24.91 -48.10
C SER A 14 1.91 23.63 -47.53
N LEU A 15 1.04 22.99 -48.31
CA LEU A 15 0.37 21.73 -47.93
C LEU A 15 1.35 20.62 -47.53
N HIS A 16 2.57 20.66 -48.07
CA HIS A 16 3.66 19.70 -47.69
C HIS A 16 4.19 19.94 -46.29
N GLU A 17 4.33 21.20 -45.87
CA GLU A 17 4.81 21.55 -44.51
C GLU A 17 3.71 21.29 -43.45
N ARG A 18 2.45 21.46 -43.80
CA ARG A 18 1.31 21.09 -42.93
C ARG A 18 1.25 19.57 -42.72
N ALA A 19 1.55 18.76 -43.72
CA ALA A 19 1.57 17.29 -43.64
C ALA A 19 2.77 16.76 -42.82
N ALA A 20 3.90 17.47 -42.86
CA ALA A 20 5.09 17.10 -42.04
C ALA A 20 4.86 17.40 -40.55
N ARG A 21 4.22 18.52 -40.20
CA ARG A 21 3.88 18.87 -38.80
C ARG A 21 2.85 17.91 -38.21
N GLY A 22 1.85 17.47 -39.00
CA GLY A 22 0.84 16.51 -38.54
C GLY A 22 1.43 15.11 -38.24
N ARG A 23 2.49 14.70 -38.92
CA ARG A 23 3.15 13.41 -38.67
C ARG A 23 4.01 13.41 -37.41
N ASN A 24 4.59 14.54 -37.03
CA ASN A 24 5.41 14.65 -35.83
C ASN A 24 4.53 14.65 -34.56
N LEU A 25 3.36 15.32 -34.58
CA LEU A 25 2.42 15.30 -33.46
C LEU A 25 1.85 13.88 -33.18
N SER A 26 1.69 13.04 -34.23
CA SER A 26 1.18 11.68 -34.06
C SER A 26 2.22 10.70 -33.53
N GLN A 27 3.51 11.04 -33.61
CA GLN A 27 4.60 10.25 -33.03
C GLN A 27 4.91 10.65 -31.59
N GLU A 28 4.74 11.91 -31.21
CA GLU A 28 4.91 12.37 -29.82
C GLU A 28 3.80 11.85 -28.90
N LEU A 29 2.59 11.63 -29.41
CA LEU A 29 1.47 11.07 -28.61
C LEU A 29 1.56 9.55 -28.37
N LYS A 30 2.54 8.85 -28.96
CA LYS A 30 2.77 7.41 -28.72
C LYS A 30 3.75 7.11 -27.59
N GLY A 31 4.31 8.12 -26.93
CA GLY A 31 5.32 7.99 -25.88
C GLY A 31 4.80 8.22 -24.45
N GLU A 32 3.58 8.65 -24.25
CA GLU A 32 2.98 8.61 -22.92
C GLU A 32 2.45 7.19 -22.66
N GLN A 33 3.37 6.30 -22.29
CA GLN A 33 3.02 5.16 -21.47
C GLN A 33 2.39 5.76 -20.20
N MET A 34 1.07 5.71 -20.11
CA MET A 34 0.38 5.88 -18.84
C MET A 34 0.99 4.83 -17.91
N ASN A 35 1.86 5.30 -17.03
CA ASN A 35 2.41 4.47 -15.96
C ASN A 35 1.19 4.04 -15.15
N GLU A 36 0.76 2.79 -15.31
CA GLU A 36 -0.41 2.26 -14.62
C GLU A 36 -0.06 2.25 -13.14
N THR A 37 -0.56 3.27 -12.42
CA THR A 37 -0.29 3.43 -11.00
C THR A 37 -0.79 2.18 -10.28
N THR A 38 0.11 1.44 -9.69
CA THR A 38 -0.26 0.23 -8.94
C THR A 38 -0.99 0.65 -7.66
N ARG A 39 -2.21 0.17 -7.48
CA ARG A 39 -2.97 0.42 -6.24
C ARG A 39 -2.64 -0.62 -5.18
N LEU A 40 -2.31 -0.15 -3.99
CA LEU A 40 -2.05 -0.97 -2.81
C LEU A 40 -3.02 -0.55 -1.70
N HIS A 41 -3.98 -1.39 -1.40
CA HIS A 41 -4.91 -1.21 -0.28
C HIS A 41 -4.43 -2.04 0.90
N ILE A 42 -4.17 -1.41 2.03
CA ILE A 42 -3.77 -2.05 3.28
C ILE A 42 -4.83 -1.71 4.33
N GLU A 43 -5.49 -2.73 4.86
CA GLU A 43 -6.46 -2.62 5.95
C GLU A 43 -5.86 -3.25 7.21
N TRP A 44 -5.81 -2.49 8.29
CA TRP A 44 -5.41 -3.00 9.60
C TRP A 44 -6.64 -3.08 10.50
N ARG A 45 -6.99 -4.30 10.91
CA ARG A 45 -8.11 -4.60 11.80
C ARG A 45 -7.63 -4.82 13.22
N HIS A 46 -8.18 -4.09 14.16
CA HIS A 46 -7.81 -4.18 15.56
C HIS A 46 -8.96 -3.87 16.50
N LEU A 47 -8.83 -4.31 17.74
CA LEU A 47 -9.75 -3.94 18.81
C LEU A 47 -9.32 -2.61 19.43
N ASP A 48 -10.29 -1.75 19.71
CA ASP A 48 -10.13 -0.64 20.63
C ASP A 48 -10.93 -0.95 21.91
N LEU A 49 -10.20 -1.20 22.98
CA LEU A 49 -10.77 -1.48 24.30
C LEU A 49 -10.94 -0.20 25.15
N GLY A 50 -10.98 0.97 24.51
CA GLY A 50 -11.11 2.28 25.14
C GLY A 50 -9.83 2.70 25.86
N GLN A 51 -9.73 2.49 27.19
CA GLN A 51 -8.53 2.86 27.96
C GLN A 51 -7.46 1.76 28.00
N SER A 52 -7.78 0.57 27.49
CA SER A 52 -6.86 -0.58 27.46
C SER A 52 -6.56 -0.93 26.03
N PHE A 53 -5.32 -0.71 25.59
CA PHE A 53 -4.86 -1.15 24.29
C PHE A 53 -4.37 -2.59 24.35
N CYS A 54 -4.81 -3.43 23.44
CA CYS A 54 -4.15 -4.71 23.23
C CYS A 54 -2.71 -4.44 22.69
N GLY A 55 -1.70 -4.76 23.48
CA GLY A 55 -0.30 -4.55 23.12
C GLY A 55 0.04 -5.19 21.76
N HIS A 56 -0.51 -6.36 21.47
CA HIS A 56 -0.26 -7.08 20.22
C HIS A 56 -0.83 -6.33 19.00
N CYS A 57 -2.05 -5.79 19.10
CA CYS A 57 -2.62 -4.96 18.04
C CYS A 57 -1.80 -3.68 17.86
N SER A 58 -1.45 -3.01 18.95
CA SER A 58 -0.63 -1.79 18.92
C SER A 58 0.72 -2.03 18.27
N ASP A 59 1.42 -3.11 18.65
CA ASP A 59 2.73 -3.45 18.09
C ASP A 59 2.63 -3.78 16.60
N THR A 60 1.56 -4.45 16.15
CA THR A 60 1.30 -4.68 14.72
C THR A 60 1.12 -3.37 13.97
N GLY A 61 0.33 -2.43 14.53
CA GLY A 61 0.12 -1.11 13.94
C GLY A 61 1.42 -0.30 13.85
N VAL A 62 2.24 -0.30 14.90
CA VAL A 62 3.57 0.35 14.91
C VAL A 62 4.48 -0.27 13.84
N ASN A 63 4.55 -1.60 13.77
CA ASN A 63 5.35 -2.31 12.79
C ASN A 63 4.92 -1.98 11.35
N LEU A 64 3.62 -1.94 11.10
CA LEU A 64 3.06 -1.59 9.80
C LEU A 64 3.45 -0.17 9.39
N TRP A 65 3.27 0.80 10.31
CA TRP A 65 3.61 2.19 10.04
C TRP A 65 5.10 2.39 9.74
N GLU A 66 5.98 1.76 10.51
CA GLU A 66 7.42 1.82 10.28
C GLU A 66 7.82 1.20 8.93
N VAL A 67 7.22 0.08 8.54
CA VAL A 67 7.47 -0.56 7.24
C VAL A 67 7.06 0.36 6.11
N ILE A 68 5.86 0.93 6.16
CA ILE A 68 5.37 1.85 5.11
C ILE A 68 6.28 3.08 5.01
N THR A 69 6.66 3.66 6.16
CA THR A 69 7.56 4.80 6.20
C THR A 69 8.92 4.47 5.57
N THR A 70 9.48 3.32 5.90
CA THR A 70 10.77 2.86 5.34
C THR A 70 10.69 2.63 3.84
N LEU A 71 9.63 1.97 3.35
CA LEU A 71 9.42 1.75 1.92
C LEU A 71 9.25 3.06 1.14
N GLY A 72 8.59 4.05 1.75
CA GLY A 72 8.49 5.40 1.18
C GLY A 72 9.85 6.09 1.10
N GLN A 73 10.68 6.03 2.16
CA GLN A 73 12.03 6.59 2.17
C GLN A 73 12.97 5.91 1.15
N GLU A 74 12.74 4.63 0.88
CA GLU A 74 13.46 3.87 -0.14
C GLU A 74 12.92 4.09 -1.57
N HIS A 75 11.94 4.99 -1.75
CA HIS A 75 11.29 5.27 -3.04
C HIS A 75 10.59 4.07 -3.69
N LEU A 76 10.26 3.06 -2.90
CA LEU A 76 9.59 1.86 -3.38
C LEU A 76 8.06 2.01 -3.51
N LEU A 77 7.52 3.15 -3.07
CA LEU A 77 6.09 3.47 -3.14
C LEU A 77 5.78 4.69 -4.03
N ASP A 78 6.77 5.28 -4.72
CA ASP A 78 6.61 6.52 -5.47
C ASP A 78 5.57 6.44 -6.62
N ASP A 79 5.41 5.26 -7.21
CA ASP A 79 4.46 4.96 -8.29
C ASP A 79 3.27 4.11 -7.80
N VAL A 80 3.00 4.11 -6.49
CA VAL A 80 1.95 3.34 -5.85
C VAL A 80 0.86 4.26 -5.29
N GLU A 81 -0.38 4.03 -5.69
CA GLU A 81 -1.55 4.60 -4.99
C GLU A 81 -1.78 3.81 -3.70
N LEU A 82 -1.25 4.32 -2.58
CA LEU A 82 -1.38 3.69 -1.27
C LEU A 82 -2.68 4.14 -0.59
N VAL A 83 -3.53 3.19 -0.25
CA VAL A 83 -4.72 3.38 0.58
C VAL A 83 -4.53 2.65 1.89
N LEU A 84 -4.54 3.38 3.00
CA LEU A 84 -4.46 2.82 4.35
C LEU A 84 -5.82 2.93 5.03
N GLU A 85 -6.34 1.82 5.50
CA GLU A 85 -7.59 1.73 6.23
C GLU A 85 -7.33 1.20 7.65
N ASN A 86 -7.86 1.91 8.65
CA ASN A 86 -7.80 1.52 10.04
C ASN A 86 -9.21 1.12 10.49
N THR A 87 -9.44 -0.18 10.64
CA THR A 87 -10.73 -0.75 11.00
C THR A 87 -10.75 -1.14 12.47
N ILE A 88 -11.50 -0.37 13.27
CA ILE A 88 -11.72 -0.66 14.68
C ILE A 88 -12.87 -1.66 14.78
N LEU A 89 -12.60 -2.81 15.35
CA LEU A 89 -13.57 -3.89 15.53
C LEU A 89 -14.31 -3.76 16.88
N PRO A 90 -15.59 -4.09 16.92
CA PRO A 90 -16.29 -4.23 18.19
C PRO A 90 -15.78 -5.49 18.94
N PRO A 91 -15.94 -5.54 20.28
CA PRO A 91 -15.45 -6.66 21.10
C PRO A 91 -15.94 -8.04 20.66
N GLU A 92 -17.12 -8.12 20.06
CA GLU A 92 -17.71 -9.37 19.57
C GLU A 92 -16.97 -9.97 18.37
N GLN A 93 -16.16 -9.16 17.69
CA GLN A 93 -15.35 -9.58 16.52
C GLN A 93 -13.86 -9.73 16.88
N PHE A 94 -13.54 -10.04 18.13
CA PHE A 94 -12.15 -10.16 18.60
C PHE A 94 -11.34 -11.18 17.81
N GLU A 95 -11.97 -12.25 17.29
CA GLU A 95 -11.31 -13.27 16.45
C GLU A 95 -10.74 -12.70 15.15
N GLU A 96 -11.30 -11.60 14.65
CA GLU A 96 -10.82 -10.90 13.46
C GLU A 96 -9.79 -9.80 13.78
N SER A 97 -9.41 -9.64 15.04
CA SER A 97 -8.50 -8.60 15.49
C SER A 97 -7.04 -8.97 15.22
N ASN A 98 -6.17 -7.95 15.21
CA ASN A 98 -4.73 -8.09 14.93
C ASN A 98 -4.46 -8.69 13.54
N VAL A 99 -5.24 -8.31 12.54
CA VAL A 99 -5.14 -8.77 11.16
C VAL A 99 -4.74 -7.61 10.25
N VAL A 100 -3.80 -7.84 9.35
CA VAL A 100 -3.47 -6.94 8.26
C VAL A 100 -3.85 -7.60 6.94
N LEU A 101 -4.69 -6.92 6.19
CA LEU A 101 -5.08 -7.34 4.84
C LEU A 101 -4.35 -6.49 3.81
N ILE A 102 -3.81 -7.11 2.78
CA ILE A 102 -3.26 -6.43 1.61
C ILE A 102 -4.10 -6.81 0.40
N ASN A 103 -4.75 -5.82 -0.21
CA ASN A 103 -5.74 -6.01 -1.27
C ASN A 103 -6.82 -7.05 -0.90
N GLY A 104 -7.27 -7.01 0.36
CA GLY A 104 -8.29 -7.91 0.91
C GLY A 104 -7.79 -9.33 1.28
N ILE A 105 -6.48 -9.60 1.18
CA ILE A 105 -5.90 -10.91 1.50
C ILE A 105 -5.04 -10.78 2.77
N PRO A 106 -5.24 -11.63 3.80
CA PRO A 106 -4.41 -11.64 4.99
C PRO A 106 -2.93 -11.85 4.68
N VAL A 107 -2.08 -11.10 5.37
CA VAL A 107 -0.61 -11.15 5.21
C VAL A 107 -0.09 -12.58 5.33
N GLU A 108 -0.57 -13.34 6.31
CA GLU A 108 -0.18 -14.71 6.58
C GLU A 108 -0.45 -15.60 5.37
N LYS A 109 -1.61 -15.45 4.74
CA LYS A 109 -1.99 -16.22 3.56
C LYS A 109 -1.09 -15.92 2.36
N ILE A 110 -0.67 -14.66 2.21
CA ILE A 110 0.22 -14.25 1.10
C ILE A 110 1.61 -14.88 1.25
N VAL A 111 2.12 -14.95 2.49
CA VAL A 111 3.47 -15.51 2.76
C VAL A 111 3.45 -17.00 3.09
N GLY A 112 2.27 -17.60 3.26
CA GLY A 112 2.12 -19.02 3.64
C GLY A 112 2.47 -19.27 5.11
N ALA A 113 2.25 -18.27 5.98
CA ALA A 113 2.39 -18.43 7.43
C ALA A 113 1.14 -19.07 8.02
N GLU A 114 1.31 -19.79 9.12
CA GLU A 114 0.20 -20.34 9.90
C GLU A 114 -0.28 -19.34 10.93
N VAL A 115 -1.58 -19.33 11.19
CA VAL A 115 -2.23 -18.55 12.23
C VAL A 115 -2.70 -19.50 13.31
N THR A 116 -2.36 -19.20 14.55
CA THR A 116 -2.87 -19.91 15.73
C THR A 116 -3.60 -18.93 16.64
N PHE A 117 -4.50 -19.44 17.43
CA PHE A 117 -5.21 -18.66 18.45
C PHE A 117 -4.63 -18.98 19.82
N ALA A 118 -4.26 -17.96 20.57
CA ALA A 118 -3.75 -18.13 21.94
C ALA A 118 -4.34 -17.05 22.84
N GLY A 119 -4.50 -17.39 24.10
CA GLY A 119 -4.91 -16.42 25.13
C GLY A 119 -3.92 -15.27 25.21
N CYS A 120 -4.45 -14.07 25.39
CA CYS A 120 -3.69 -12.84 25.50
C CYS A 120 -3.95 -12.21 26.87
N ASP A 121 -2.86 -11.98 27.63
CA ASP A 121 -2.96 -11.33 28.94
C ASP A 121 -3.53 -9.89 28.84
N GLY A 122 -3.33 -9.22 27.70
CA GLY A 122 -3.88 -7.90 27.43
C GLY A 122 -5.38 -7.88 27.11
N CYS A 123 -5.98 -9.05 26.84
CA CYS A 123 -7.41 -9.21 26.59
C CYS A 123 -8.14 -9.89 27.76
N GLN A 124 -7.60 -9.81 28.98
CA GLN A 124 -8.22 -10.41 30.16
C GLN A 124 -9.62 -9.87 30.43
N ASP A 125 -9.88 -8.61 30.06
CA ASP A 125 -11.21 -7.98 30.17
C ASP A 125 -12.25 -8.57 29.20
N LEU A 126 -11.82 -9.33 28.19
CA LEU A 126 -12.65 -10.07 27.25
C LEU A 126 -12.80 -11.56 27.63
N ASN A 127 -12.81 -11.88 28.92
CA ASN A 127 -12.93 -13.25 29.46
C ASN A 127 -11.80 -14.21 29.05
N GLY A 128 -10.62 -13.69 28.68
CA GLY A 128 -9.47 -14.51 28.29
C GLY A 128 -9.62 -15.18 26.93
N GLU A 129 -10.51 -14.66 26.08
CA GLU A 129 -10.74 -15.18 24.75
C GLU A 129 -9.45 -15.14 23.91
N PRO A 130 -9.19 -16.18 23.09
CA PRO A 130 -7.98 -16.25 22.30
C PRO A 130 -7.99 -15.21 21.18
N CYS A 131 -6.90 -14.45 21.01
CA CYS A 131 -6.70 -13.55 19.89
C CYS A 131 -5.76 -14.20 18.85
N HIS A 132 -5.71 -13.62 17.66
CA HIS A 132 -4.80 -14.07 16.60
C HIS A 132 -3.34 -13.98 17.03
N VAL A 133 -2.64 -15.09 16.88
CA VAL A 133 -1.19 -15.20 17.09
C VAL A 133 -0.60 -15.78 15.81
N HIS A 134 0.42 -15.13 15.29
CA HIS A 134 1.03 -15.50 14.02
C HIS A 134 2.21 -16.41 14.23
N SER A 135 2.26 -17.54 13.54
CA SER A 135 3.44 -18.37 13.45
C SER A 135 4.15 -18.13 12.12
N ALA A 136 5.47 -18.02 12.16
CA ALA A 136 6.27 -17.94 10.95
C ALA A 136 6.52 -19.34 10.42
N ALA A 137 6.12 -19.67 9.23
CA ALA A 137 6.38 -20.86 8.44
C ALA A 137 6.10 -22.23 9.13
N PRO A 138 5.60 -23.23 8.41
CA PRO A 138 5.37 -24.56 8.96
C PRO A 138 6.62 -25.13 9.62
N GLY A 139 6.50 -25.56 10.89
CA GLY A 139 7.57 -26.22 11.63
C GLY A 139 8.57 -25.29 12.35
N ARG A 140 8.32 -23.98 12.43
CA ARG A 140 9.08 -23.07 13.28
C ARG A 140 8.30 -22.72 14.54
N GLU A 141 8.93 -22.88 15.71
CA GLU A 141 8.35 -22.57 17.04
C GLU A 141 8.19 -21.06 17.31
N ASN A 142 8.54 -20.19 16.37
CA ASN A 142 8.46 -18.76 16.57
C ASN A 142 7.02 -18.29 16.35
N VAL A 143 6.26 -18.27 17.43
CA VAL A 143 4.93 -17.67 17.48
C VAL A 143 5.10 -16.18 17.76
N PHE A 144 4.69 -15.34 16.80
CA PHE A 144 4.71 -13.89 16.96
C PHE A 144 3.33 -13.43 17.46
N LYS A 145 3.32 -12.62 18.50
CA LYS A 145 2.10 -11.99 19.03
C LYS A 145 1.68 -10.76 18.24
N ALA A 146 2.62 -10.13 17.56
CA ALA A 146 2.40 -9.03 16.60
C ALA A 146 2.97 -9.44 15.25
N ILE A 147 2.40 -8.97 14.16
CA ILE A 147 2.93 -9.25 12.82
C ILE A 147 4.30 -8.58 12.68
N PRO A 148 5.37 -9.36 12.42
CA PRO A 148 6.72 -8.82 12.33
C PRO A 148 6.91 -7.91 11.13
N LYS A 149 7.79 -6.91 11.25
CA LYS A 149 8.14 -5.96 10.17
C LYS A 149 8.63 -6.67 8.92
N GLU A 150 9.44 -7.70 9.08
CA GLU A 150 9.99 -8.50 7.99
C GLU A 150 8.88 -9.19 7.19
N MET A 151 7.86 -9.69 7.86
CA MET A 151 6.70 -10.32 7.21
C MET A 151 5.88 -9.28 6.45
N LEU A 152 5.58 -8.14 7.06
CA LEU A 152 4.85 -7.04 6.43
C LEU A 152 5.58 -6.53 5.19
N ARG A 153 6.89 -6.25 5.33
CA ARG A 153 7.72 -5.78 4.22
C ARG A 153 7.77 -6.79 3.07
N ALA A 154 8.09 -8.06 3.37
CA ALA A 154 8.16 -9.11 2.37
C ALA A 154 6.83 -9.27 1.62
N THR A 155 5.71 -9.18 2.33
CA THR A 155 4.37 -9.27 1.74
C THR A 155 4.08 -8.11 0.80
N ILE A 156 4.34 -6.88 1.23
CA ILE A 156 4.13 -5.67 0.42
C ILE A 156 4.97 -5.75 -0.86
N LEU A 157 6.27 -6.05 -0.73
CA LEU A 157 7.15 -6.17 -1.89
C LEU A 157 6.71 -7.28 -2.85
N LYS A 158 6.26 -8.42 -2.32
CA LYS A 158 5.74 -9.52 -3.13
C LYS A 158 4.49 -9.12 -3.92
N VAL A 159 3.56 -8.39 -3.29
CA VAL A 159 2.35 -7.88 -3.96
C VAL A 159 2.71 -6.86 -5.04
N LEU A 160 3.66 -5.98 -4.78
CA LEU A 160 4.16 -5.00 -5.73
C LEU A 160 5.10 -5.61 -6.79
N LYS A 161 5.43 -6.91 -6.70
CA LYS A 161 6.37 -7.61 -7.59
C LYS A 161 7.76 -6.96 -7.60
N ARG A 162 8.20 -6.46 -6.44
CA ARG A 162 9.50 -5.77 -6.22
C ARG A 162 10.44 -6.57 -5.31
N ALA A 163 10.14 -7.85 -5.07
CA ALA A 163 10.95 -8.77 -4.27
C ALA A 163 12.01 -9.46 -5.13
#